data_ec3eae8105f9d703c536b21d75071667
#
_entry.id   ec3eae8105f9d703c536b21d75071667
#
_cell.length_a   1.000
_cell.length_b   1.000
_cell.length_c   1.000
_cell.angle_alpha   90.00
_cell.angle_beta   90.00
_cell.angle_gamma   90.00
#
_symmetry.space_group_name_H-M   'P 1'
#
loop_
_entity.id
_entity.type
_entity.pdbx_description
1 polymer ?
#
loop_
_entity_poly.entity_id
_entity_poly.type
_entity_poly.pdbx_seq_one_letter_code
_entity_poly.pdbx_strand_id
1 'polypeptide(L)'
;MAFRSYKTKSIMNCKNIFSLEGKNAWITGASYGIGFNIAKAFVAAGIKTIIFNDINEAALERGLNNYKEAGIENVKGYVCDVTKEDDVKALVEKIHEDVGQIDILVNNAGIIKRIPMHEMKRQEFQQVIDIDLVGPFICSSAVIPEMMERRG
;
A
#
# COMPACT_ATOMS: atom_id res chain seq x y z
N MET A 1 -54.18 -25.54 6.60
CA MET A 1 -53.14 -25.00 5.70
C MET A 1 -52.12 -24.28 6.55
N ALA A 2 -50.97 -24.88 6.75
CA ALA A 2 -49.91 -24.30 7.59
C ALA A 2 -48.96 -23.45 6.72
N PHE A 3 -48.91 -22.16 7.01
CA PHE A 3 -47.96 -21.24 6.38
C PHE A 3 -46.54 -21.59 6.85
N ARG A 4 -45.74 -22.09 5.94
CA ARG A 4 -44.30 -22.34 6.14
C ARG A 4 -43.58 -20.99 6.27
N SER A 5 -43.17 -20.62 7.49
CA SER A 5 -42.31 -19.48 7.76
C SER A 5 -41.00 -19.66 7.02
N TYR A 6 -40.75 -18.89 5.99
CA TYR A 6 -39.43 -18.75 5.40
C TYR A 6 -38.56 -17.97 6.39
N LYS A 7 -37.66 -18.69 7.07
CA LYS A 7 -36.58 -18.04 7.81
C LYS A 7 -35.77 -17.18 6.81
N THR A 8 -35.87 -15.87 6.96
CA THR A 8 -35.06 -14.91 6.29
C THR A 8 -33.59 -15.28 6.56
N LYS A 9 -32.86 -15.78 5.55
CA LYS A 9 -31.41 -15.94 5.63
C LYS A 9 -30.85 -14.57 6.04
N SER A 10 -30.03 -14.57 7.10
CA SER A 10 -29.35 -13.39 7.63
C SER A 10 -28.82 -12.56 6.46
N ILE A 11 -29.25 -11.30 6.37
CA ILE A 11 -28.65 -10.32 5.46
C ILE A 11 -27.17 -10.28 5.86
N MET A 12 -26.31 -10.77 4.97
CA MET A 12 -24.87 -10.75 5.17
C MET A 12 -24.47 -9.30 5.48
N ASN A 13 -23.95 -9.06 6.68
CA ASN A 13 -23.55 -7.73 7.11
C ASN A 13 -22.38 -7.28 6.20
N CYS A 14 -22.65 -6.43 5.22
CA CYS A 14 -21.67 -5.97 4.24
C CYS A 14 -20.42 -5.33 4.89
N LYS A 15 -20.54 -4.84 6.13
CA LYS A 15 -19.40 -4.34 6.90
C LYS A 15 -18.31 -5.40 7.11
N ASN A 16 -18.67 -6.67 7.24
CA ASN A 16 -17.69 -7.75 7.48
C ASN A 16 -16.99 -8.22 6.19
N ILE A 17 -17.58 -7.98 5.02
CA ILE A 17 -16.99 -8.43 3.73
C ILE A 17 -15.78 -7.58 3.35
N PHE A 18 -15.78 -6.30 3.73
CA PHE A 18 -14.74 -5.33 3.42
C PHE A 18 -13.89 -4.98 4.65
N SER A 19 -13.99 -5.73 5.74
CA SER A 19 -13.19 -5.51 6.94
C SER A 19 -11.72 -5.83 6.67
N LEU A 20 -10.85 -4.93 7.11
CA LEU A 20 -9.38 -5.10 7.11
C LEU A 20 -8.82 -5.33 8.52
N GLU A 21 -9.68 -5.71 9.48
CA GLU A 21 -9.26 -5.98 10.86
C GLU A 21 -8.12 -7.00 10.92
N GLY A 22 -7.10 -6.68 11.72
CA GLY A 22 -5.92 -7.52 11.90
C GLY A 22 -4.92 -7.49 10.75
N LYS A 23 -5.20 -6.80 9.63
CA LYS A 23 -4.34 -6.72 8.45
C LYS A 23 -3.34 -5.59 8.53
N ASN A 24 -2.14 -5.82 8.00
CA ASN A 24 -1.12 -4.80 7.76
C ASN A 24 -1.02 -4.52 6.26
N ALA A 25 -1.08 -3.24 5.87
CA ALA A 25 -1.01 -2.84 4.46
C ALA A 25 0.23 -1.97 4.21
N TRP A 26 1.03 -2.36 3.23
CA TRP A 26 2.10 -1.55 2.70
C TRP A 26 1.66 -0.84 1.42
N ILE A 27 1.73 0.50 1.42
CA ILE A 27 1.30 1.36 0.31
C ILE A 27 2.52 2.19 -0.12
N THR A 28 3.04 1.96 -1.31
CA THR A 28 4.22 2.68 -1.81
C THR A 28 3.87 4.11 -2.24
N GLY A 29 4.74 5.09 -1.93
CA GLY A 29 4.54 6.49 -2.31
C GLY A 29 3.29 7.12 -1.70
N ALA A 30 2.97 6.80 -0.44
CA ALA A 30 1.71 7.21 0.18
C ALA A 30 1.84 8.38 1.17
N SER A 31 2.85 9.22 1.03
CA SER A 31 3.00 10.45 1.81
C SER A 31 1.88 11.46 1.57
N TYR A 32 1.26 11.45 0.39
CA TYR A 32 0.16 12.34 -0.01
C TYR A 32 -0.61 11.74 -1.20
N GLY A 33 -1.61 12.46 -1.70
CA GLY A 33 -2.31 12.14 -2.94
C GLY A 33 -3.15 10.86 -2.87
N ILE A 34 -3.06 10.02 -3.91
CA ILE A 34 -3.90 8.82 -4.05
C ILE A 34 -3.57 7.80 -2.97
N GLY A 35 -2.29 7.47 -2.77
CA GLY A 35 -1.87 6.49 -1.76
C GLY A 35 -2.29 6.86 -0.35
N PHE A 36 -2.16 8.13 0.03
CA PHE A 36 -2.64 8.63 1.31
C PHE A 36 -4.17 8.48 1.47
N ASN A 37 -4.95 8.75 0.42
CA ASN A 37 -6.40 8.56 0.48
C ASN A 37 -6.81 7.07 0.50
N ILE A 38 -6.05 6.17 -0.15
CA ILE A 38 -6.22 4.72 0.00
C ILE A 38 -5.98 4.33 1.46
N ALA A 39 -4.90 4.83 2.09
CA ALA A 39 -4.63 4.57 3.50
C ALA A 39 -5.77 5.01 4.42
N LYS A 40 -6.35 6.20 4.19
CA LYS A 40 -7.53 6.68 4.93
C LYS A 40 -8.73 5.74 4.78
N ALA A 41 -8.98 5.24 3.57
CA ALA A 41 -10.04 4.27 3.34
C ALA A 41 -9.78 2.94 4.08
N PHE A 42 -8.53 2.49 4.13
CA PHE A 42 -8.14 1.30 4.87
C PHE A 42 -8.31 1.49 6.39
N VAL A 43 -7.98 2.67 6.91
CA VAL A 43 -8.24 3.01 8.32
C VAL A 43 -9.73 2.95 8.63
N ALA A 44 -10.58 3.49 7.76
CA ALA A 44 -12.04 3.40 7.91
C ALA A 44 -12.57 1.96 7.82
N ALA A 45 -11.85 1.05 7.15
CA ALA A 45 -12.15 -0.38 7.07
C ALA A 45 -11.56 -1.21 8.23
N GLY A 46 -10.92 -0.57 9.22
CA GLY A 46 -10.40 -1.22 10.42
C GLY A 46 -9.02 -1.85 10.26
N ILE A 47 -8.18 -1.34 9.33
CA ILE A 47 -6.80 -1.84 9.16
C ILE A 47 -6.01 -1.76 10.47
N LYS A 48 -5.20 -2.78 10.76
CA LYS A 48 -4.36 -2.81 11.95
C LYS A 48 -3.22 -1.82 11.85
N THR A 49 -2.48 -1.85 10.74
CA THR A 49 -1.32 -0.96 10.53
C THR A 49 -1.23 -0.52 9.07
N ILE A 50 -1.04 0.76 8.85
CA ILE A 50 -0.61 1.32 7.58
C ILE A 50 0.91 1.42 7.58
N ILE A 51 1.53 0.88 6.54
CA ILE A 51 2.96 1.03 6.26
C ILE A 51 3.06 1.83 4.96
N PHE A 52 3.87 2.86 4.94
CA PHE A 52 4.14 3.59 3.72
C PHE A 52 5.63 3.89 3.56
N ASN A 53 6.06 4.07 2.34
CA ASN A 53 7.39 4.59 2.06
C ASN A 53 7.32 5.77 1.09
N ASP A 54 8.36 6.56 1.10
CA ASP A 54 8.61 7.57 0.07
C ASP A 54 10.10 7.63 -0.25
N ILE A 55 10.47 8.36 -1.31
CA ILE A 55 11.82 8.33 -1.90
C ILE A 55 12.90 8.97 -1.01
N ASN A 56 12.53 9.87 -0.09
CA ASN A 56 13.49 10.58 0.75
C ASN A 56 12.86 11.05 2.07
N GLU A 57 13.72 11.49 3.00
CA GLU A 57 13.33 11.97 4.34
C GLU A 57 12.31 13.12 4.29
N ALA A 58 12.47 14.09 3.40
CA ALA A 58 11.56 15.24 3.32
C ALA A 58 10.13 14.82 2.90
N ALA A 59 10.03 13.86 1.98
CA ALA A 59 8.75 13.28 1.58
C ALA A 59 8.15 12.42 2.71
N LEU A 60 8.98 11.64 3.40
CA LEU A 60 8.57 10.86 4.56
C LEU A 60 8.02 11.74 5.68
N GLU A 61 8.74 12.78 6.08
CA GLU A 61 8.32 13.72 7.12
C GLU A 61 6.99 14.41 6.78
N ARG A 62 6.84 14.87 5.53
CA ARG A 62 5.56 15.40 5.03
C ARG A 62 4.44 14.37 5.17
N GLY A 63 4.70 13.12 4.82
CA GLY A 63 3.75 12.02 4.96
C GLY A 63 3.33 11.83 6.42
N LEU A 64 4.28 11.68 7.33
CA LEU A 64 4.02 11.51 8.76
C LEU A 64 3.18 12.65 9.33
N ASN A 65 3.45 13.90 8.93
CA ASN A 65 2.66 15.05 9.31
C ASN A 65 1.22 14.96 8.77
N ASN A 66 1.01 14.58 7.51
CA ASN A 66 -0.32 14.39 6.93
C ASN A 66 -1.13 13.33 7.67
N TYR A 67 -0.51 12.18 8.03
CA TYR A 67 -1.17 11.14 8.81
C TYR A 67 -1.54 11.62 10.21
N LYS A 68 -0.64 12.35 10.88
CA LYS A 68 -0.89 12.95 12.20
C LYS A 68 -2.05 13.97 12.17
N GLU A 69 -2.08 14.85 11.16
CA GLU A 69 -3.16 15.83 10.98
C GLU A 69 -4.51 15.15 10.69
N ALA A 70 -4.48 13.98 10.03
CA ALA A 70 -5.67 13.17 9.80
C ALA A 70 -6.10 12.34 11.01
N GLY A 71 -5.38 12.39 12.15
CA GLY A 71 -5.67 11.61 13.35
C GLY A 71 -5.38 10.11 13.18
N ILE A 72 -4.49 9.72 12.27
CA ILE A 72 -4.10 8.34 12.02
C ILE A 72 -2.82 8.04 12.79
N GLU A 73 -2.94 7.22 13.82
CA GLU A 73 -1.83 6.86 14.72
C GLU A 73 -1.19 5.51 14.36
N ASN A 74 -1.95 4.59 13.77
CA ASN A 74 -1.51 3.25 13.41
C ASN A 74 -0.76 3.23 12.07
N VAL A 75 0.25 4.09 11.93
CA VAL A 75 1.06 4.26 10.71
C VAL A 75 2.56 4.13 10.99
N LYS A 76 3.29 3.51 10.07
CA LYS A 76 4.75 3.44 10.02
C LYS A 76 5.22 3.94 8.67
N GLY A 77 6.20 4.81 8.67
CA GLY A 77 6.78 5.38 7.46
C GLY A 77 8.27 5.06 7.32
N TYR A 78 8.72 4.86 6.10
CA TYR A 78 10.11 4.50 5.77
C TYR A 78 10.60 5.24 4.53
N VAL A 79 11.90 5.45 4.43
CA VAL A 79 12.53 5.88 3.18
C VAL A 79 12.88 4.64 2.37
N CYS A 80 12.49 4.60 1.10
CA CYS A 80 12.84 3.52 0.18
C CYS A 80 12.64 3.96 -1.27
N ASP A 81 13.65 3.72 -2.08
CA ASP A 81 13.56 3.82 -3.53
C ASP A 81 13.05 2.49 -4.09
N VAL A 82 11.79 2.44 -4.53
CA VAL A 82 11.15 1.22 -5.06
C VAL A 82 11.82 0.67 -6.33
N THR A 83 12.68 1.46 -6.98
CA THR A 83 13.43 1.02 -8.16
C THR A 83 14.69 0.23 -7.82
N LYS A 84 15.05 0.17 -6.54
CA LYS A 84 16.25 -0.53 -6.03
C LYS A 84 15.86 -1.77 -5.27
N GLU A 85 16.23 -2.92 -5.82
CA GLU A 85 15.86 -4.22 -5.26
C GLU A 85 16.41 -4.42 -3.85
N ASP A 86 17.63 -3.99 -3.57
CA ASP A 86 18.26 -4.12 -2.25
C ASP A 86 17.58 -3.22 -1.21
N ASP A 87 17.19 -1.98 -1.58
CA ASP A 87 16.45 -1.07 -0.69
C ASP A 87 15.08 -1.68 -0.32
N VAL A 88 14.39 -2.27 -1.31
CA VAL A 88 13.09 -2.91 -1.10
C VAL A 88 13.21 -4.15 -0.21
N LYS A 89 14.22 -5.00 -0.42
CA LYS A 89 14.47 -6.16 0.45
C LYS A 89 14.74 -5.75 1.88
N ALA A 90 15.64 -4.79 2.08
CA ALA A 90 15.96 -4.26 3.40
C ALA A 90 14.72 -3.64 4.08
N LEU A 91 13.87 -2.95 3.32
CA LEU A 91 12.62 -2.40 3.85
C LEU A 91 11.65 -3.52 4.27
N VAL A 92 11.49 -4.58 3.49
CA VAL A 92 10.59 -5.70 3.85
C VAL A 92 11.07 -6.38 5.13
N GLU A 93 12.38 -6.62 5.29
CA GLU A 93 12.95 -7.14 6.54
C GLU A 93 12.65 -6.21 7.72
N LYS A 94 12.83 -4.90 7.53
CA LYS A 94 12.54 -3.90 8.56
C LYS A 94 11.04 -3.83 8.93
N ILE A 95 10.16 -3.97 7.96
CA ILE A 95 8.71 -4.06 8.21
C ILE A 95 8.39 -5.29 9.04
N HIS A 96 9.00 -6.43 8.75
CA HIS A 96 8.79 -7.66 9.52
C HIS A 96 9.22 -7.50 10.98
N GLU A 97 10.33 -6.83 11.24
CA GLU A 97 10.80 -6.54 12.60
C GLU A 97 9.86 -5.60 13.37
N ASP A 98 9.43 -4.50 12.72
CA ASP A 98 8.71 -3.40 13.38
C ASP A 98 7.20 -3.62 13.49
N VAL A 99 6.61 -4.36 12.54
CA VAL A 99 5.15 -4.50 12.36
C VAL A 99 4.71 -5.95 12.27
N GLY A 100 5.51 -6.80 11.62
CA GLY A 100 5.18 -8.17 11.27
C GLY A 100 4.82 -8.35 9.81
N GLN A 101 3.98 -9.31 9.51
CA GLN A 101 3.63 -9.71 8.14
C GLN A 101 2.94 -8.61 7.34
N ILE A 102 3.22 -8.57 6.04
CA ILE A 102 2.53 -7.72 5.07
C ILE A 102 1.36 -8.52 4.48
N ASP A 103 0.13 -8.11 4.74
CA ASP A 103 -1.07 -8.78 4.22
C ASP A 103 -1.53 -8.18 2.89
N ILE A 104 -1.29 -6.90 2.68
CA ILE A 104 -1.74 -6.14 1.52
C ILE A 104 -0.57 -5.29 1.03
N LEU A 105 -0.26 -5.40 -0.27
CA LEU A 105 0.63 -4.48 -0.96
C LEU A 105 -0.18 -3.64 -1.94
N VAL A 106 -0.01 -2.32 -1.88
CA VAL A 106 -0.54 -1.38 -2.86
C VAL A 106 0.63 -0.70 -3.56
N ASN A 107 0.90 -1.08 -4.79
CA ASN A 107 1.86 -0.42 -5.66
C ASN A 107 1.25 0.89 -6.18
N ASN A 108 1.54 1.99 -5.48
CA ASN A 108 1.00 3.31 -5.78
C ASN A 108 2.12 4.32 -6.13
N ALA A 109 3.37 4.08 -5.75
CA ALA A 109 4.48 4.93 -6.14
C ALA A 109 4.52 5.07 -7.66
N GLY A 110 4.61 6.30 -8.12
CA GLY A 110 4.62 6.61 -9.56
C GLY A 110 4.94 8.07 -9.81
N ILE A 111 5.37 8.36 -11.03
CA ILE A 111 5.64 9.73 -11.49
C ILE A 111 5.00 9.99 -12.84
N ILE A 112 4.74 11.25 -13.12
CA ILE A 112 4.31 11.68 -14.45
C ILE A 112 5.28 12.72 -15.02
N LYS A 113 5.68 12.54 -16.27
CA LYS A 113 6.43 13.50 -17.07
C LYS A 113 5.51 14.08 -18.14
N ARG A 114 5.11 15.34 -18.00
CA ARG A 114 4.25 16.02 -18.97
C ARG A 114 5.09 16.65 -20.07
N ILE A 115 5.72 15.82 -20.89
CA ILE A 115 6.59 16.20 -22.02
C ILE A 115 5.94 15.65 -23.29
N PRO A 116 5.78 16.46 -24.35
CA PRO A 116 5.32 15.97 -25.66
C PRO A 116 6.18 14.80 -26.13
N MET A 117 5.59 13.76 -26.72
CA MET A 117 6.29 12.53 -27.08
C MET A 117 7.51 12.77 -27.98
N HIS A 118 7.42 13.70 -28.91
CA HIS A 118 8.51 14.03 -29.85
C HIS A 118 9.66 14.83 -29.21
N GLU A 119 9.46 15.35 -27.99
CA GLU A 119 10.47 16.09 -27.21
C GLU A 119 11.04 15.26 -26.06
N MET A 120 10.32 14.19 -25.65
CA MET A 120 10.70 13.35 -24.52
C MET A 120 11.98 12.58 -24.82
N LYS A 121 12.97 12.71 -23.94
CA LYS A 121 14.22 11.95 -24.04
C LYS A 121 14.03 10.53 -23.50
N ARG A 122 14.81 9.60 -24.05
CA ARG A 122 14.79 8.20 -23.60
C ARG A 122 14.96 8.05 -22.09
N GLN A 123 15.84 8.84 -21.48
CA GLN A 123 16.07 8.78 -20.02
C GLN A 123 14.85 9.21 -19.21
N GLU A 124 14.11 10.19 -19.69
CA GLU A 124 12.88 10.67 -19.03
C GLU A 124 11.77 9.63 -19.11
N PHE A 125 11.65 8.98 -20.27
CA PHE A 125 10.73 7.85 -20.45
C PHE A 125 11.15 6.66 -19.58
N GLN A 126 12.45 6.30 -19.60
CA GLN A 126 12.98 5.19 -18.79
C GLN A 126 12.71 5.40 -17.29
N GLN A 127 12.88 6.62 -16.78
CA GLN A 127 12.59 6.92 -15.37
C GLN A 127 11.13 6.64 -15.00
N VAL A 128 10.16 6.92 -15.89
CA VAL A 128 8.76 6.57 -15.67
C VAL A 128 8.59 5.04 -15.63
N ILE A 129 9.16 4.33 -16.61
CA ILE A 129 9.11 2.86 -16.65
C ILE A 129 9.74 2.23 -15.39
N ASP A 130 10.88 2.76 -14.94
CA ASP A 130 11.57 2.22 -13.76
C ASP A 130 10.70 2.36 -12.51
N ILE A 131 10.01 3.47 -12.33
CA ILE A 131 9.19 3.72 -11.14
C ILE A 131 7.82 3.07 -11.27
N ASP A 132 7.12 3.24 -12.42
CA ASP A 132 5.70 2.89 -12.54
C ASP A 132 5.50 1.41 -12.94
N LEU A 133 6.53 0.73 -13.47
CA LEU A 133 6.46 -0.66 -13.89
C LEU A 133 7.47 -1.56 -13.16
N VAL A 134 8.77 -1.21 -13.18
CA VAL A 134 9.81 -2.03 -12.56
C VAL A 134 9.69 -2.00 -11.03
N GLY A 135 9.41 -0.83 -10.43
CA GLY A 135 9.18 -0.70 -9.00
C GLY A 135 8.07 -1.62 -8.46
N PRO A 136 6.86 -1.61 -9.04
CA PRO A 136 5.79 -2.57 -8.72
C PRO A 136 6.21 -4.04 -8.84
N PHE A 137 7.00 -4.40 -9.84
CA PHE A 137 7.55 -5.74 -9.99
C PHE A 137 8.47 -6.09 -8.82
N ILE A 138 9.43 -5.22 -8.47
CA ILE A 138 10.38 -5.42 -7.38
C ILE A 138 9.64 -5.58 -6.05
N CYS A 139 8.74 -4.64 -5.71
CA CYS A 139 7.97 -4.69 -4.47
C CYS A 139 7.11 -5.96 -4.39
N SER A 140 6.44 -6.33 -5.48
CA SER A 140 5.62 -7.54 -5.53
C SER A 140 6.47 -8.80 -5.35
N SER A 141 7.60 -8.88 -6.04
CA SER A 141 8.52 -10.02 -5.93
C SER A 141 9.06 -10.21 -4.50
N ALA A 142 9.24 -9.12 -3.76
CA ALA A 142 9.72 -9.16 -2.40
C ALA A 142 8.69 -9.70 -1.39
N VAL A 143 7.37 -9.47 -1.61
CA VAL A 143 6.33 -9.87 -0.64
C VAL A 143 5.55 -11.13 -1.04
N ILE A 144 5.50 -11.48 -2.34
CA ILE A 144 4.73 -12.64 -2.83
C ILE A 144 5.14 -13.96 -2.16
N PRO A 145 6.43 -14.29 -1.96
CA PRO A 145 6.81 -15.57 -1.35
C PRO A 145 6.14 -15.80 0.00
N GLU A 146 6.19 -14.83 0.91
CA GLU A 146 5.55 -14.95 2.23
C GLU A 146 4.01 -15.03 2.14
N MET A 147 3.41 -14.29 1.19
CA MET A 147 1.97 -14.34 0.98
C MET A 147 1.52 -15.70 0.44
N MET A 148 2.35 -16.36 -0.37
CA MET A 148 2.07 -17.71 -0.88
C MET A 148 2.17 -18.77 0.22
N GLU A 149 3.18 -18.70 1.09
CA GLU A 149 3.37 -19.64 2.20
C GLU A 149 2.17 -19.65 3.17
N ARG A 150 1.49 -18.52 3.33
CA ARG A 150 0.32 -18.38 4.21
C ARG A 150 -1.00 -18.89 3.63
N ARG A 151 -1.02 -19.34 2.38
CA ARG A 151 -2.21 -19.92 1.73
C ARG A 151 -2.45 -21.39 2.05
N GLY A 152 -1.69 -21.96 3.00
CA GLY A 152 -1.86 -23.30 3.47
C GLY A 152 -3.21 -23.56 4.16
#